data_6f824785707e38e34da31fbfbffe55e7
#
_entry.id   6f824785707e38e34da31fbfbffe55e7
#
_cell.length_a   1.000
_cell.length_b   1.000
_cell.length_c   1.000
_cell.angle_alpha   90.00
_cell.angle_beta   90.00
_cell.angle_gamma   90.00
#
_symmetry.space_group_name_H-M   'P 1'
#
loop_
_entity.id
_entity.type
_entity.pdbx_description
1 polymer ?
#
loop_
_entity_poly.entity_id
_entity_poly.type
_entity_poly.pdbx_seq_one_letter_code
_entity_poly.pdbx_strand_id
1 'polypeptide(L)'
;MNIVQALSGNEREIRRFRKQVEKINALEPSMQALSDDELRAKTDEFRARLENGETLDSLLVEAFAVVREAGCRTLGRDRARHFDVQMIGGMVLHQGRIAEMKTGEGKTLTATLPLYLNALDGRGAHLVTVNDYLARRDARWYGPIYHFLGLTVGAIRGASIETGELGGSYVYDPEYVAEGPDDWDQLRPVSRHEAYMCDITYGTNNEFGFDYLRDNMAPTLDHLSQRELNYAIVDEVDSILVDEARTPLIISGQAEQATDVYYTCLLYTSDAADDQLFVDLGVRRHIKTTHLLT
;
A
#
# COMPACT_ATOMS: atom_id res chain seq x y z
N MET A 1 -27.72 -18.17 -23.65
CA MET A 1 -26.29 -18.00 -23.34
C MET A 1 -25.53 -18.07 -24.66
N ASN A 2 -24.90 -16.93 -25.08
CA ASN A 2 -24.25 -16.86 -26.40
C ASN A 2 -23.01 -17.76 -26.43
N ILE A 3 -22.85 -18.59 -27.46
CA ILE A 3 -21.71 -19.50 -27.66
C ILE A 3 -20.38 -18.72 -27.63
N VAL A 4 -20.37 -17.45 -28.07
CA VAL A 4 -19.20 -16.56 -28.06
C VAL A 4 -18.76 -16.22 -26.63
N GLN A 5 -19.69 -16.05 -25.68
CA GLN A 5 -19.38 -15.82 -24.26
C GLN A 5 -18.83 -17.07 -23.57
N ALA A 6 -19.29 -18.27 -23.98
CA ALA A 6 -18.79 -19.54 -23.44
C ALA A 6 -17.35 -19.87 -23.86
N LEU A 7 -16.83 -19.20 -24.88
CA LEU A 7 -15.47 -19.36 -25.43
C LEU A 7 -14.47 -18.31 -24.95
N SER A 8 -14.93 -17.24 -24.25
CA SER A 8 -14.02 -16.21 -23.75
C SER A 8 -13.18 -16.76 -22.58
N GLY A 9 -11.89 -16.44 -22.57
CA GLY A 9 -10.97 -16.82 -21.48
C GLY A 9 -11.48 -16.36 -20.11
N ASN A 10 -12.08 -15.18 -20.04
CA ASN A 10 -12.66 -14.57 -18.84
C ASN A 10 -13.78 -15.43 -18.22
N GLU A 11 -14.70 -15.95 -19.04
CA GLU A 11 -15.80 -16.79 -18.53
C GLU A 11 -15.29 -18.09 -17.91
N ARG A 12 -14.24 -18.69 -18.46
CA ARG A 12 -13.64 -19.91 -17.87
C ARG A 12 -13.00 -19.61 -16.52
N GLU A 13 -12.31 -18.48 -16.39
CA GLU A 13 -11.72 -18.05 -15.12
C GLU A 13 -12.78 -17.72 -14.08
N ILE A 14 -13.80 -16.96 -14.44
CA ILE A 14 -14.94 -16.68 -13.53
C ILE A 14 -15.58 -17.97 -13.04
N ARG A 15 -15.75 -18.97 -13.91
CA ARG A 15 -16.27 -20.30 -13.48
C ARG A 15 -15.33 -21.03 -12.52
N ARG A 16 -14.02 -20.88 -12.70
CA ARG A 16 -13.01 -21.43 -11.77
C ARG A 16 -13.11 -20.74 -10.41
N PHE A 17 -13.21 -19.41 -10.37
CA PHE A 17 -13.38 -18.66 -9.14
C PHE A 17 -14.70 -18.97 -8.44
N ARG A 18 -15.81 -19.11 -9.16
CA ARG A 18 -17.09 -19.51 -8.57
C ARG A 18 -17.00 -20.84 -7.81
N LYS A 19 -16.26 -21.81 -8.32
CA LYS A 19 -16.03 -23.08 -7.61
C LYS A 19 -15.25 -22.88 -6.29
N GLN A 20 -14.33 -21.90 -6.24
CA GLN A 20 -13.65 -21.58 -4.99
C GLN A 20 -14.59 -20.86 -4.02
N VAL A 21 -15.43 -19.95 -4.54
CA VAL A 21 -16.47 -19.28 -3.73
C VAL A 21 -17.44 -20.29 -3.11
N GLU A 22 -17.85 -21.30 -3.86
CA GLU A 22 -18.69 -22.40 -3.33
C GLU A 22 -18.02 -23.10 -2.14
N LYS A 23 -16.69 -23.34 -2.20
CA LYS A 23 -15.94 -23.91 -1.09
C LYS A 23 -15.87 -22.96 0.11
N ILE A 24 -15.63 -21.66 -0.13
CA ILE A 24 -15.63 -20.64 0.92
C ILE A 24 -17.00 -20.58 1.60
N ASN A 25 -18.08 -20.60 0.81
CA ASN A 25 -19.45 -20.60 1.33
C ASN A 25 -19.75 -21.85 2.15
N ALA A 26 -19.23 -23.01 1.75
CA ALA A 26 -19.38 -24.25 2.52
C ALA A 26 -18.67 -24.22 3.87
N LEU A 27 -17.62 -23.43 4.03
CA LEU A 27 -16.90 -23.25 5.30
C LEU A 27 -17.60 -22.25 6.24
N GLU A 28 -18.53 -21.42 5.76
CA GLU A 28 -19.16 -20.38 6.57
C GLU A 28 -19.76 -20.89 7.88
N PRO A 29 -20.54 -22.01 7.91
CA PRO A 29 -21.10 -22.52 9.16
C PRO A 29 -20.03 -22.97 10.16
N SER A 30 -18.93 -23.55 9.69
CA SER A 30 -17.82 -23.96 10.56
C SER A 30 -17.08 -22.76 11.15
N MET A 31 -16.85 -21.69 10.37
CA MET A 31 -16.24 -20.45 10.87
C MET A 31 -17.14 -19.76 11.91
N GLN A 32 -18.46 -19.76 11.69
CA GLN A 32 -19.44 -19.21 12.64
C GLN A 32 -19.47 -19.96 13.98
N ALA A 33 -19.17 -21.25 13.96
CA ALA A 33 -19.17 -22.08 15.17
C ALA A 33 -17.94 -21.86 16.05
N LEU A 34 -16.86 -21.25 15.51
CA LEU A 34 -15.64 -20.97 16.29
C LEU A 34 -15.89 -19.82 17.27
N SER A 35 -15.26 -19.89 18.44
CA SER A 35 -15.14 -18.74 19.33
C SER A 35 -14.23 -17.65 18.74
N ASP A 36 -14.22 -16.46 19.33
CA ASP A 36 -13.36 -15.36 18.87
C ASP A 36 -11.87 -15.73 18.96
N ASP A 37 -11.48 -16.39 20.06
CA ASP A 37 -10.10 -16.85 20.23
C ASP A 37 -9.71 -17.93 19.23
N GLU A 38 -10.60 -18.88 18.94
CA GLU A 38 -10.35 -19.91 17.94
C GLU A 38 -10.27 -19.35 16.53
N LEU A 39 -11.10 -18.35 16.20
CA LEU A 39 -11.05 -17.68 14.88
C LEU A 39 -9.75 -16.88 14.74
N ARG A 40 -9.32 -16.17 15.79
CA ARG A 40 -8.04 -15.46 15.85
C ARG A 40 -6.86 -16.41 15.70
N ALA A 41 -6.87 -17.54 16.38
CA ALA A 41 -5.82 -18.56 16.33
C ALA A 41 -5.61 -19.16 14.92
N LYS A 42 -6.59 -19.00 14.00
CA LYS A 42 -6.41 -19.40 12.60
C LYS A 42 -5.25 -18.68 11.92
N THR A 43 -4.95 -17.44 12.30
CA THR A 43 -3.81 -16.71 11.76
C THR A 43 -2.48 -17.39 12.10
N ASP A 44 -2.32 -17.81 13.33
CA ASP A 44 -1.10 -18.53 13.76
C ASP A 44 -1.01 -19.93 13.12
N GLU A 45 -2.16 -20.61 12.97
CA GLU A 45 -2.23 -21.89 12.24
C GLU A 45 -1.78 -21.70 10.78
N PHE A 46 -2.25 -20.67 10.09
CA PHE A 46 -1.86 -20.40 8.70
C PHE A 46 -0.39 -20.05 8.57
N ARG A 47 0.15 -19.23 9.47
CA ARG A 47 1.58 -18.91 9.50
C ARG A 47 2.44 -20.17 9.69
N ALA A 48 2.08 -21.05 10.64
CA ALA A 48 2.75 -22.31 10.83
C ALA A 48 2.68 -23.23 9.60
N ARG A 49 1.56 -23.26 8.88
CA ARG A 49 1.40 -24.04 7.64
C ARG A 49 2.28 -23.48 6.52
N LEU A 50 2.42 -22.14 6.40
CA LEU A 50 3.36 -21.51 5.46
C LEU A 50 4.82 -21.84 5.78
N GLU A 51 5.21 -21.82 7.05
CA GLU A 51 6.54 -22.23 7.51
C GLU A 51 6.83 -23.71 7.18
N ASN A 52 5.81 -24.56 7.19
CA ASN A 52 5.88 -25.95 6.79
C ASN A 52 5.85 -26.20 5.27
N GLY A 53 5.86 -25.12 4.47
CA GLY A 53 5.99 -25.17 3.00
C GLY A 53 4.67 -25.19 2.23
N GLU A 54 3.53 -24.94 2.87
CA GLU A 54 2.30 -24.65 2.15
C GLU A 54 2.38 -23.30 1.44
N THR A 55 1.54 -23.10 0.42
CA THR A 55 1.49 -21.86 -0.35
C THR A 55 0.28 -21.01 0.04
N LEU A 56 0.37 -19.69 -0.18
CA LEU A 56 -0.77 -18.77 0.02
C LEU A 56 -1.99 -19.21 -0.80
N ASP A 57 -1.79 -19.71 -2.02
CA ASP A 57 -2.86 -20.24 -2.86
C ASP A 57 -3.59 -21.42 -2.21
N SER A 58 -2.91 -22.28 -1.46
CA SER A 58 -3.54 -23.40 -0.76
C SER A 58 -4.39 -22.96 0.42
N LEU A 59 -4.00 -21.86 1.08
CA LEU A 59 -4.71 -21.28 2.22
C LEU A 59 -5.88 -20.38 1.83
N LEU A 60 -5.94 -19.92 0.58
CA LEU A 60 -6.86 -18.88 0.11
C LEU A 60 -8.32 -19.13 0.52
N VAL A 61 -8.83 -20.35 0.35
CA VAL A 61 -10.23 -20.68 0.64
C VAL A 61 -10.55 -20.53 2.12
N GLU A 62 -9.69 -21.06 2.99
CA GLU A 62 -9.85 -20.97 4.44
C GLU A 62 -9.62 -19.53 4.94
N ALA A 63 -8.58 -18.87 4.47
CA ALA A 63 -8.26 -17.49 4.83
C ALA A 63 -9.40 -16.53 4.49
N PHE A 64 -9.98 -16.64 3.29
CA PHE A 64 -11.11 -15.81 2.89
C PHE A 64 -12.37 -16.08 3.73
N ALA A 65 -12.62 -17.35 4.12
CA ALA A 65 -13.71 -17.68 5.02
C ALA A 65 -13.51 -17.05 6.42
N VAL A 66 -12.29 -17.07 6.93
CA VAL A 66 -11.89 -16.46 8.21
C VAL A 66 -12.08 -14.94 8.18
N VAL A 67 -11.57 -14.25 7.15
CA VAL A 67 -11.72 -12.79 7.00
C VAL A 67 -13.20 -12.39 6.90
N ARG A 68 -14.00 -13.14 6.15
CA ARG A 68 -15.44 -12.87 6.04
C ARG A 68 -16.14 -12.94 7.39
N GLU A 69 -15.87 -13.98 8.18
CA GLU A 69 -16.46 -14.12 9.50
C GLU A 69 -15.95 -13.05 10.47
N ALA A 70 -14.65 -12.74 10.46
CA ALA A 70 -14.09 -11.66 11.25
C ALA A 70 -14.74 -10.30 10.92
N GLY A 71 -14.95 -10.00 9.64
CA GLY A 71 -15.68 -8.82 9.20
C GLY A 71 -17.11 -8.78 9.74
N CYS A 72 -17.81 -9.91 9.70
CA CYS A 72 -19.17 -10.03 10.25
C CYS A 72 -19.22 -9.75 11.75
N ARG A 73 -18.21 -10.20 12.51
CA ARG A 73 -18.16 -10.00 13.97
C ARG A 73 -17.77 -8.57 14.37
N THR A 74 -16.81 -7.98 13.66
CA THR A 74 -16.26 -6.68 14.02
C THR A 74 -17.06 -5.50 13.50
N LEU A 75 -17.55 -5.56 12.27
CA LEU A 75 -18.26 -4.46 11.60
C LEU A 75 -19.74 -4.71 11.42
N GLY A 76 -20.21 -5.91 11.75
CA GLY A 76 -21.60 -6.34 11.58
C GLY A 76 -21.87 -7.05 10.25
N ARG A 77 -22.68 -8.11 10.31
CA ARG A 77 -22.98 -8.99 9.17
C ARG A 77 -23.57 -8.23 7.98
N ASP A 78 -24.45 -7.28 8.22
CA ASP A 78 -25.10 -6.51 7.14
C ASP A 78 -24.15 -5.59 6.40
N ARG A 79 -23.02 -5.23 7.01
CA ARG A 79 -22.04 -4.28 6.45
C ARG A 79 -20.80 -4.94 5.87
N ALA A 80 -20.35 -6.02 6.46
CA ALA A 80 -19.03 -6.59 6.16
C ALA A 80 -19.06 -8.09 5.76
N ARG A 81 -20.23 -8.68 5.56
CA ARG A 81 -20.28 -10.00 4.91
C ARG A 81 -19.99 -9.85 3.43
N HIS A 82 -18.83 -10.31 3.01
CA HIS A 82 -18.43 -10.27 1.62
C HIS A 82 -19.39 -11.05 0.71
N PHE A 83 -19.78 -10.44 -0.40
CA PHE A 83 -20.55 -11.08 -1.46
C PHE A 83 -19.67 -11.95 -2.36
N ASP A 84 -20.28 -12.90 -3.07
CA ASP A 84 -19.57 -13.81 -3.98
C ASP A 84 -18.72 -13.05 -5.03
N VAL A 85 -19.22 -11.94 -5.55
CA VAL A 85 -18.49 -11.09 -6.52
C VAL A 85 -17.25 -10.43 -5.89
N GLN A 86 -17.33 -10.07 -4.61
CA GLN A 86 -16.21 -9.51 -3.86
C GLN A 86 -15.14 -10.57 -3.57
N MET A 87 -15.56 -11.81 -3.27
CA MET A 87 -14.63 -12.95 -3.16
C MET A 87 -13.87 -13.18 -4.47
N ILE A 88 -14.56 -13.13 -5.62
CA ILE A 88 -13.92 -13.23 -6.94
C ILE A 88 -12.95 -12.08 -7.15
N GLY A 89 -13.34 -10.84 -6.84
CA GLY A 89 -12.45 -9.67 -6.91
C GLY A 89 -11.18 -9.84 -6.07
N GLY A 90 -11.33 -10.31 -4.83
CA GLY A 90 -10.20 -10.61 -3.95
C GLY A 90 -9.23 -11.66 -4.52
N MET A 91 -9.77 -12.73 -5.14
CA MET A 91 -8.95 -13.75 -5.81
C MET A 91 -8.17 -13.19 -7.01
N VAL A 92 -8.80 -12.31 -7.79
CA VAL A 92 -8.17 -11.64 -8.94
C VAL A 92 -7.03 -10.75 -8.47
N LEU A 93 -7.23 -9.97 -7.39
CA LEU A 93 -6.21 -9.12 -6.80
C LEU A 93 -5.05 -9.93 -6.21
N HIS A 94 -5.33 -11.05 -5.54
CA HIS A 94 -4.29 -11.95 -5.03
C HIS A 94 -3.38 -12.50 -6.16
N GLN A 95 -3.92 -12.70 -7.35
CA GLN A 95 -3.16 -13.13 -8.52
C GLN A 95 -2.37 -12.00 -9.21
N GLY A 96 -2.30 -10.81 -8.63
CA GLY A 96 -1.61 -9.66 -9.20
C GLY A 96 -2.26 -9.13 -10.48
N ARG A 97 -3.59 -9.20 -10.57
CA ARG A 97 -4.38 -8.80 -11.75
C ARG A 97 -5.31 -7.64 -11.42
N ILE A 98 -5.87 -7.03 -12.46
CA ILE A 98 -6.81 -5.92 -12.33
C ILE A 98 -8.22 -6.47 -12.11
N ALA A 99 -8.87 -6.03 -11.02
CA ALA A 99 -10.26 -6.27 -10.74
C ALA A 99 -11.06 -4.98 -10.95
N GLU A 100 -11.84 -4.92 -12.02
CA GLU A 100 -12.75 -3.80 -12.26
C GLU A 100 -14.04 -3.98 -11.45
N MET A 101 -14.32 -3.03 -10.57
CA MET A 101 -15.52 -2.97 -9.75
C MET A 101 -16.09 -1.56 -9.81
N LYS A 102 -17.41 -1.44 -9.97
CA LYS A 102 -18.09 -0.14 -10.00
C LYS A 102 -18.05 0.54 -8.64
N THR A 103 -18.18 1.86 -8.66
CA THR A 103 -18.33 2.65 -7.44
C THR A 103 -19.52 2.14 -6.63
N GLY A 104 -19.33 1.96 -5.32
CA GLY A 104 -20.36 1.45 -4.42
C GLY A 104 -20.43 -0.08 -4.31
N GLU A 105 -19.67 -0.84 -5.10
CA GLU A 105 -19.64 -2.32 -5.00
C GLU A 105 -18.75 -2.86 -3.86
N GLY A 106 -18.16 -1.98 -3.06
CA GLY A 106 -17.37 -2.35 -1.88
C GLY A 106 -15.95 -2.78 -2.21
N LYS A 107 -15.25 -2.05 -3.11
CA LYS A 107 -13.83 -2.28 -3.46
C LYS A 107 -12.94 -2.38 -2.22
N THR A 108 -13.09 -1.46 -1.28
CA THR A 108 -12.26 -1.40 -0.06
C THR A 108 -12.48 -2.63 0.83
N LEU A 109 -13.73 -3.09 0.97
CA LEU A 109 -14.02 -4.34 1.68
C LEU A 109 -13.44 -5.56 0.94
N THR A 110 -13.51 -5.58 -0.39
CA THR A 110 -12.91 -6.63 -1.23
C THR A 110 -11.40 -6.73 -0.99
N ALA A 111 -10.71 -5.60 -0.87
CA ALA A 111 -9.27 -5.56 -0.64
C ALA A 111 -8.85 -6.21 0.69
N THR A 112 -9.74 -6.30 1.69
CA THR A 112 -9.41 -6.93 2.98
C THR A 112 -9.03 -8.40 2.84
N LEU A 113 -9.62 -9.11 1.88
CA LEU A 113 -9.39 -10.54 1.64
C LEU A 113 -7.94 -10.82 1.20
N PRO A 114 -7.46 -10.26 0.08
CA PRO A 114 -6.09 -10.50 -0.37
C PRO A 114 -5.04 -9.82 0.49
N LEU A 115 -5.34 -8.68 1.17
CA LEU A 115 -4.41 -8.07 2.11
C LEU A 115 -4.13 -9.00 3.28
N TYR A 116 -5.17 -9.55 3.92
CA TYR A 116 -4.98 -10.52 4.99
C TYR A 116 -4.16 -11.72 4.52
N LEU A 117 -4.53 -12.32 3.41
CA LEU A 117 -3.86 -13.52 2.89
C LEU A 117 -2.37 -13.27 2.62
N ASN A 118 -2.03 -12.14 1.95
CA ASN A 118 -0.65 -11.83 1.61
C ASN A 118 0.15 -11.25 2.78
N ALA A 119 -0.49 -10.82 3.87
CA ALA A 119 0.19 -10.41 5.08
C ALA A 119 0.62 -11.59 5.97
N LEU A 120 0.06 -12.80 5.75
CA LEU A 120 0.36 -13.99 6.56
C LEU A 120 1.84 -14.40 6.49
N ASP A 121 2.52 -14.11 5.38
CA ASP A 121 3.94 -14.44 5.21
C ASP A 121 4.90 -13.53 6.00
N GLY A 122 4.37 -12.53 6.70
CA GLY A 122 5.14 -11.61 7.55
C GLY A 122 5.98 -10.59 6.81
N ARG A 123 5.98 -10.58 5.46
CA ARG A 123 6.77 -9.64 4.64
C ARG A 123 6.07 -8.31 4.38
N GLY A 124 4.80 -8.19 4.75
CA GLY A 124 3.99 -6.98 4.64
C GLY A 124 3.23 -6.84 3.35
N ALA A 125 2.06 -6.21 3.47
CA ALA A 125 1.19 -5.88 2.37
C ALA A 125 0.87 -4.38 2.39
N HIS A 126 0.88 -3.73 1.22
CA HIS A 126 0.57 -2.32 1.09
C HIS A 126 -0.77 -2.11 0.39
N LEU A 127 -1.55 -1.12 0.84
CA LEU A 127 -2.69 -0.62 0.10
C LEU A 127 -2.45 0.85 -0.26
N VAL A 128 -2.40 1.10 -1.55
CA VAL A 128 -2.13 2.43 -2.13
C VAL A 128 -3.44 3.09 -2.50
N THR A 129 -3.67 4.31 -1.98
CA THR A 129 -4.86 5.13 -2.26
C THR A 129 -4.46 6.45 -2.92
N VAL A 130 -5.45 7.20 -3.41
CA VAL A 130 -5.21 8.49 -4.09
C VAL A 130 -4.97 9.67 -3.14
N ASN A 131 -5.37 9.56 -1.86
CA ASN A 131 -5.16 10.63 -0.90
C ASN A 131 -5.06 10.15 0.56
N ASP A 132 -4.47 10.99 1.40
CA ASP A 132 -4.19 10.71 2.81
C ASP A 132 -5.45 10.51 3.66
N TYR A 133 -6.56 11.15 3.29
CA TYR A 133 -7.83 10.96 3.98
C TYR A 133 -8.32 9.52 3.82
N LEU A 134 -8.29 8.98 2.59
CA LEU A 134 -8.70 7.61 2.32
C LEU A 134 -7.78 6.61 3.02
N ALA A 135 -6.47 6.84 3.01
CA ALA A 135 -5.52 5.98 3.71
C ALA A 135 -5.85 5.84 5.21
N ARG A 136 -6.07 6.97 5.90
CA ARG A 136 -6.43 6.97 7.33
C ARG A 136 -7.83 6.40 7.56
N ARG A 137 -8.82 6.81 6.75
CA ARG A 137 -10.19 6.34 6.86
C ARG A 137 -10.27 4.82 6.74
N ASP A 138 -9.61 4.26 5.75
CA ASP A 138 -9.70 2.83 5.45
C ASP A 138 -8.91 1.99 6.45
N ALA A 139 -7.75 2.47 6.90
CA ALA A 139 -7.02 1.86 8.00
C ALA A 139 -7.87 1.82 9.30
N ARG A 140 -8.58 2.89 9.61
CA ARG A 140 -9.48 2.96 10.78
C ARG A 140 -10.73 2.08 10.61
N TRP A 141 -11.36 2.08 9.44
CA TRP A 141 -12.62 1.37 9.23
C TRP A 141 -12.44 -0.14 9.13
N TYR A 142 -11.35 -0.60 8.53
CA TYR A 142 -11.08 -2.02 8.32
C TYR A 142 -10.01 -2.57 9.26
N GLY A 143 -9.31 -1.71 9.97
CA GLY A 143 -8.39 -2.06 11.06
C GLY A 143 -8.97 -3.06 12.06
N PRO A 144 -10.23 -2.91 12.49
CA PRO A 144 -10.88 -3.87 13.39
C PRO A 144 -10.84 -5.33 12.91
N ILE A 145 -10.99 -5.57 11.59
CA ILE A 145 -10.96 -6.93 11.02
C ILE A 145 -9.58 -7.56 11.21
N TYR A 146 -8.54 -6.84 10.84
CA TYR A 146 -7.17 -7.33 10.90
C TYR A 146 -6.70 -7.47 12.34
N HIS A 147 -6.99 -6.47 13.19
CA HIS A 147 -6.65 -6.49 14.60
C HIS A 147 -7.33 -7.66 15.34
N PHE A 148 -8.61 -7.92 15.04
CA PHE A 148 -9.33 -9.08 15.57
C PHE A 148 -8.63 -10.40 15.21
N LEU A 149 -8.07 -10.49 14.00
CA LEU A 149 -7.32 -11.66 13.51
C LEU A 149 -5.84 -11.65 13.94
N GLY A 150 -5.40 -10.69 14.76
CA GLY A 150 -4.04 -10.62 15.29
C GLY A 150 -3.02 -10.01 14.35
N LEU A 151 -3.44 -9.28 13.30
CA LEU A 151 -2.55 -8.51 12.43
C LEU A 151 -2.50 -7.03 12.84
N THR A 152 -1.36 -6.41 12.56
CA THR A 152 -1.11 -4.99 12.79
C THR A 152 -1.39 -4.17 11.52
N VAL A 153 -1.90 -2.94 11.69
CA VAL A 153 -2.26 -2.06 10.58
C VAL A 153 -1.63 -0.69 10.77
N GLY A 154 -0.82 -0.29 9.82
CA GLY A 154 -0.21 1.03 9.73
C GLY A 154 -0.91 1.93 8.71
N ALA A 155 -0.83 3.23 8.92
CA ALA A 155 -1.22 4.25 7.95
C ALA A 155 -0.15 5.33 7.89
N ILE A 156 0.19 5.76 6.67
CA ILE A 156 1.17 6.81 6.43
C ILE A 156 0.50 8.01 5.76
N ARG A 157 0.93 9.21 6.15
CA ARG A 157 0.44 10.50 5.65
C ARG A 157 1.59 11.42 5.32
N GLY A 158 1.46 12.15 4.23
CA GLY A 158 2.39 13.22 3.85
C GLY A 158 2.20 14.50 4.67
N ALA A 159 3.23 15.36 4.66
CA ALA A 159 3.09 16.73 5.11
C ALA A 159 2.37 17.55 4.02
N SER A 160 1.37 18.34 4.39
CA SER A 160 0.71 19.27 3.48
C SER A 160 1.12 20.70 3.80
N ILE A 161 1.79 21.34 2.84
CA ILE A 161 2.16 22.75 2.96
C ILE A 161 0.92 23.65 2.86
N GLU A 162 -0.07 23.24 2.06
CA GLU A 162 -1.29 24.04 1.82
C GLU A 162 -2.19 24.11 3.05
N THR A 163 -2.33 23.01 3.77
CA THR A 163 -3.16 22.94 4.98
C THR A 163 -2.37 23.18 6.26
N GLY A 164 -1.04 23.29 6.20
CA GLY A 164 -0.16 23.40 7.35
C GLY A 164 -0.06 22.12 8.18
N GLU A 165 -0.59 20.99 7.67
CA GLU A 165 -0.57 19.71 8.36
C GLU A 165 0.83 19.10 8.32
N LEU A 166 1.33 18.68 9.46
CA LEU A 166 2.56 17.90 9.56
C LEU A 166 2.30 16.47 9.07
N GLY A 167 3.26 15.91 8.32
CA GLY A 167 3.23 14.49 7.96
C GLY A 167 3.18 13.61 9.20
N GLY A 168 2.54 12.45 9.09
CA GLY A 168 2.40 11.55 10.22
C GLY A 168 2.39 10.09 9.80
N SER A 169 2.61 9.23 10.77
CA SER A 169 2.45 7.79 10.61
C SER A 169 1.69 7.28 11.82
N TYR A 170 0.85 6.31 11.60
CA TYR A 170 -0.09 5.82 12.60
C TYR A 170 -0.13 4.30 12.59
N VAL A 171 -0.47 3.73 13.74
CA VAL A 171 -0.85 2.32 13.89
C VAL A 171 -2.27 2.26 14.42
N TYR A 172 -3.08 1.36 13.87
CA TYR A 172 -4.41 1.10 14.38
C TYR A 172 -4.33 0.52 15.79
N ASP A 173 -4.94 1.21 16.73
CA ASP A 173 -5.00 0.85 18.15
C ASP A 173 -6.43 1.14 18.65
N PRO A 174 -7.25 0.12 18.95
CA PRO A 174 -8.65 0.32 19.32
C PRO A 174 -8.83 1.12 20.61
N GLU A 175 -7.81 1.17 21.48
CA GLU A 175 -7.86 1.87 22.77
C GLU A 175 -7.38 3.33 22.69
N TYR A 176 -6.74 3.71 21.56
CA TYR A 176 -6.23 5.08 21.41
C TYR A 176 -7.34 6.09 21.21
N VAL A 177 -7.32 7.14 22.02
CA VAL A 177 -8.19 8.32 21.92
C VAL A 177 -7.35 9.51 21.47
N ALA A 178 -7.83 10.22 20.46
CA ALA A 178 -7.14 11.37 19.88
C ALA A 178 -6.98 12.51 20.92
N GLU A 179 -5.77 13.08 20.98
CA GLU A 179 -5.46 14.19 21.90
C GLU A 179 -5.56 15.56 21.22
N GLY A 180 -5.51 15.61 19.89
CA GLY A 180 -5.48 16.83 19.10
C GLY A 180 -6.54 16.87 17.98
N PRO A 181 -6.78 18.06 17.40
CA PRO A 181 -7.78 18.21 16.33
C PRO A 181 -7.43 17.49 15.03
N ASP A 182 -6.13 17.23 14.80
CA ASP A 182 -5.62 16.55 13.60
C ASP A 182 -5.46 15.04 13.78
N ASP A 183 -5.59 14.57 15.03
CA ASP A 183 -5.51 13.17 15.37
C ASP A 183 -6.89 12.49 15.20
N TRP A 184 -6.83 11.19 14.92
CA TRP A 184 -8.03 10.38 14.78
C TRP A 184 -8.05 9.29 15.85
N ASP A 185 -9.19 9.14 16.50
CA ASP A 185 -9.39 8.00 17.40
C ASP A 185 -9.02 6.70 16.71
N GLN A 186 -8.43 5.79 17.46
CA GLN A 186 -7.98 4.48 17.02
C GLN A 186 -6.77 4.50 16.04
N LEU A 187 -6.15 5.67 15.81
CA LEU A 187 -4.94 5.81 15.03
C LEU A 187 -3.83 6.43 15.89
N ARG A 188 -3.06 5.61 16.59
CA ARG A 188 -1.98 6.05 17.46
C ARG A 188 -0.78 6.51 16.64
N PRO A 189 -0.28 7.76 16.86
CA PRO A 189 0.92 8.25 16.18
C PRO A 189 2.15 7.39 16.49
N VAL A 190 2.94 7.10 15.46
CA VAL A 190 4.16 6.28 15.54
C VAL A 190 5.23 6.80 14.59
N SER A 191 6.44 6.24 14.67
CA SER A 191 7.48 6.51 13.68
C SER A 191 7.12 5.94 12.31
N ARG A 192 7.72 6.49 11.25
CA ARG A 192 7.54 6.03 9.87
C ARG A 192 7.93 4.55 9.73
N HIS A 193 9.05 4.18 10.31
CA HIS A 193 9.54 2.80 10.33
C HIS A 193 8.54 1.87 11.01
N GLU A 194 8.01 2.23 12.18
CA GLU A 194 7.03 1.41 12.92
C GLU A 194 5.76 1.17 12.09
N ALA A 195 5.26 2.19 11.37
CA ALA A 195 4.11 2.02 10.49
C ALA A 195 4.38 1.05 9.32
N TYR A 196 5.60 1.04 8.78
CA TYR A 196 5.98 0.08 7.74
C TYR A 196 6.24 -1.33 8.29
N MET A 197 6.57 -1.48 9.57
CA MET A 197 6.74 -2.80 10.20
C MET A 197 5.40 -3.48 10.50
N CYS A 198 4.27 -2.79 10.35
CA CYS A 198 2.95 -3.41 10.43
C CYS A 198 2.74 -4.45 9.34
N ASP A 199 1.89 -5.45 9.60
CA ASP A 199 1.53 -6.48 8.61
C ASP A 199 0.88 -5.88 7.35
N ILE A 200 0.07 -4.82 7.53
CA ILE A 200 -0.61 -4.10 6.44
C ILE A 200 -0.36 -2.60 6.62
N THR A 201 0.06 -1.91 5.55
CA THR A 201 0.30 -0.46 5.57
C THR A 201 -0.52 0.24 4.49
N TYR A 202 -1.34 1.21 4.91
CA TYR A 202 -2.12 2.10 4.04
C TYR A 202 -1.35 3.38 3.78
N GLY A 203 -1.42 3.90 2.55
CA GLY A 203 -0.78 5.17 2.21
C GLY A 203 -1.11 5.63 0.80
N THR A 204 -0.61 6.79 0.41
CA THR A 204 -0.74 7.29 -0.95
C THR A 204 0.43 6.84 -1.82
N ASN A 205 0.23 6.82 -3.14
CA ASN A 205 1.27 6.57 -4.13
C ASN A 205 2.48 7.49 -3.92
N ASN A 206 2.24 8.76 -3.64
CA ASN A 206 3.28 9.76 -3.43
C ASN A 206 4.13 9.43 -2.20
N GLU A 207 3.50 9.11 -1.07
CA GLU A 207 4.22 8.80 0.17
C GLU A 207 5.06 7.53 0.05
N PHE A 208 4.50 6.45 -0.49
CA PHE A 208 5.28 5.25 -0.76
C PHE A 208 6.46 5.52 -1.71
N GLY A 209 6.24 6.33 -2.74
CA GLY A 209 7.27 6.69 -3.71
C GLY A 209 8.34 7.60 -3.11
N PHE A 210 7.97 8.61 -2.32
CA PHE A 210 8.94 9.49 -1.64
C PHE A 210 9.74 8.72 -0.59
N ASP A 211 9.13 7.81 0.16
CA ASP A 211 9.85 6.98 1.11
C ASP A 211 10.83 6.04 0.40
N TYR A 212 10.42 5.43 -0.72
CA TYR A 212 11.32 4.64 -1.54
C TYR A 212 12.53 5.43 -2.05
N LEU A 213 12.31 6.67 -2.50
CA LEU A 213 13.41 7.55 -2.92
C LEU A 213 14.32 7.92 -1.75
N ARG A 214 13.75 8.25 -0.58
CA ARG A 214 14.52 8.57 0.65
C ARG A 214 15.37 7.37 1.10
N ASP A 215 14.79 6.18 1.10
CA ASP A 215 15.46 4.94 1.49
C ASP A 215 16.64 4.61 0.54
N ASN A 216 16.50 4.88 -0.77
CA ASN A 216 17.60 4.71 -1.72
C ASN A 216 18.75 5.72 -1.55
N MET A 217 18.53 6.79 -0.79
CA MET A 217 19.57 7.78 -0.44
C MET A 217 20.09 7.58 0.99
N ALA A 218 19.55 6.61 1.74
CA ALA A 218 19.94 6.38 3.12
C ALA A 218 21.40 5.92 3.22
N PRO A 219 22.20 6.49 4.13
CA PRO A 219 23.62 6.15 4.26
C PRO A 219 23.86 4.76 4.86
N THR A 220 22.91 4.25 5.65
CA THR A 220 22.98 2.92 6.29
C THR A 220 21.61 2.27 6.32
N LEU A 221 21.57 0.95 6.46
CA LEU A 221 20.33 0.17 6.51
C LEU A 221 19.43 0.53 7.70
N ASP A 222 19.99 1.00 8.80
CA ASP A 222 19.23 1.41 9.99
C ASP A 222 18.39 2.68 9.77
N HIS A 223 18.66 3.42 8.68
CA HIS A 223 17.89 4.60 8.31
C HIS A 223 16.76 4.31 7.31
N LEU A 224 16.59 3.06 6.91
CA LEU A 224 15.49 2.68 6.02
C LEU A 224 14.17 2.75 6.77
N SER A 225 13.19 3.34 6.14
CA SER A 225 11.81 3.37 6.64
C SER A 225 11.04 2.13 6.19
N GLN A 226 11.21 1.74 4.93
CA GLN A 226 10.53 0.61 4.32
C GLN A 226 11.30 -0.70 4.54
N ARG A 227 10.58 -1.80 4.48
CA ARG A 227 11.16 -3.15 4.31
C ARG A 227 11.06 -3.58 2.85
N GLU A 228 11.50 -4.78 2.52
CA GLU A 228 11.38 -5.33 1.17
C GLU A 228 9.93 -5.28 0.66
N LEU A 229 9.79 -4.92 -0.61
CA LEU A 229 8.48 -4.86 -1.27
C LEU A 229 8.00 -6.28 -1.57
N ASN A 230 6.81 -6.63 -1.07
CA ASN A 230 6.24 -7.96 -1.23
C ASN A 230 4.94 -7.94 -2.02
N TYR A 231 3.90 -7.30 -1.49
CA TYR A 231 2.58 -7.28 -2.10
C TYR A 231 1.96 -5.89 -1.98
N ALA A 232 1.32 -5.42 -3.04
CA ALA A 232 0.59 -4.15 -3.01
C ALA A 232 -0.72 -4.25 -3.80
N ILE A 233 -1.75 -3.58 -3.27
CA ILE A 233 -2.98 -3.26 -4.00
C ILE A 233 -2.95 -1.77 -4.29
N VAL A 234 -3.20 -1.41 -5.55
CA VAL A 234 -3.37 -0.01 -5.96
C VAL A 234 -4.86 0.22 -6.23
N ASP A 235 -5.51 1.04 -5.40
CA ASP A 235 -6.90 1.46 -5.62
C ASP A 235 -6.92 2.64 -6.59
N GLU A 236 -7.99 2.75 -7.37
CA GLU A 236 -8.15 3.78 -8.42
C GLU A 236 -6.94 3.86 -9.37
N VAL A 237 -6.55 2.70 -9.88
CA VAL A 237 -5.35 2.49 -10.70
C VAL A 237 -5.32 3.35 -11.97
N ASP A 238 -6.45 3.73 -12.53
CA ASP A 238 -6.62 4.66 -13.64
C ASP A 238 -6.13 6.06 -13.26
N SER A 239 -6.51 6.60 -12.11
CA SER A 239 -5.99 7.86 -11.62
C SER A 239 -4.48 7.80 -11.38
N ILE A 240 -4.00 6.79 -10.66
CA ILE A 240 -2.60 6.72 -10.21
C ILE A 240 -1.64 6.38 -11.36
N LEU A 241 -1.96 5.35 -12.18
CA LEU A 241 -1.03 4.82 -13.18
C LEU A 241 -1.30 5.34 -14.61
N VAL A 242 -2.36 6.11 -14.84
CA VAL A 242 -2.68 6.71 -16.14
C VAL A 242 -2.68 8.23 -16.05
N ASP A 243 -3.56 8.82 -15.25
CA ASP A 243 -3.74 10.28 -15.20
C ASP A 243 -2.52 10.96 -14.57
N GLU A 244 -2.00 10.46 -13.46
CA GLU A 244 -0.85 11.01 -12.74
C GLU A 244 0.50 10.38 -13.14
N ALA A 245 0.51 9.41 -14.06
CA ALA A 245 1.70 8.65 -14.44
C ALA A 245 2.88 9.50 -14.93
N ARG A 246 2.64 10.72 -15.38
CA ARG A 246 3.67 11.64 -15.87
C ARG A 246 4.17 12.61 -14.80
N THR A 247 3.58 12.64 -13.62
CA THR A 247 4.00 13.53 -12.53
C THR A 247 5.23 12.94 -11.86
N PRO A 248 6.42 13.55 -12.01
CA PRO A 248 7.63 13.00 -11.41
C PRO A 248 7.63 13.23 -9.89
N LEU A 249 8.08 12.24 -9.13
CA LEU A 249 8.42 12.41 -7.73
C LEU A 249 9.84 12.99 -7.65
N ILE A 250 9.98 14.22 -7.14
CA ILE A 250 11.25 14.91 -7.06
C ILE A 250 11.59 15.19 -5.60
N ILE A 251 12.74 14.70 -5.14
CA ILE A 251 13.34 15.11 -3.88
C ILE A 251 14.44 16.11 -4.23
N SER A 252 14.26 17.39 -3.86
CA SER A 252 15.27 18.41 -4.00
C SER A 252 15.87 18.73 -2.62
N GLY A 253 17.18 18.62 -2.49
CA GLY A 253 17.93 19.18 -1.36
C GLY A 253 18.26 20.67 -1.59
N GLN A 254 18.67 21.36 -0.54
CA GLN A 254 19.32 22.65 -0.73
C GLN A 254 20.54 22.42 -1.64
N ALA A 255 20.66 23.24 -2.69
CA ALA A 255 21.87 23.23 -3.50
C ALA A 255 23.06 23.47 -2.55
N GLU A 256 24.07 22.61 -2.58
CA GLU A 256 25.31 22.87 -1.92
C GLU A 256 25.79 24.25 -2.40
N GLN A 257 26.00 25.18 -1.48
CA GLN A 257 26.61 26.45 -1.85
C GLN A 257 27.96 26.10 -2.47
N ALA A 258 28.18 26.60 -3.68
CA ALA A 258 29.45 26.41 -4.36
C ALA A 258 30.56 26.77 -3.38
N THR A 259 31.47 25.85 -3.15
CA THR A 259 32.60 26.08 -2.27
C THR A 259 33.34 27.36 -2.70
N ASP A 260 33.94 28.10 -1.76
CA ASP A 260 34.70 29.32 -2.03
C ASP A 260 35.69 29.16 -3.19
N VAL A 261 36.18 27.95 -3.40
CA VAL A 261 37.04 27.57 -4.53
C VAL A 261 36.34 27.78 -5.87
N TYR A 262 35.01 27.50 -5.98
CA TYR A 262 34.25 27.71 -7.20
C TYR A 262 34.06 29.20 -7.53
N TYR A 263 33.77 30.00 -6.51
CA TYR A 263 33.73 31.47 -6.65
C TYR A 263 35.10 32.05 -6.98
N THR A 264 36.17 31.54 -6.38
CA THR A 264 37.54 31.93 -6.66
C THR A 264 37.96 31.55 -8.10
N CYS A 265 37.63 30.36 -8.56
CA CYS A 265 37.84 29.95 -9.94
C CYS A 265 37.04 30.79 -10.95
N LEU A 266 35.79 31.15 -10.62
CA LEU A 266 34.93 31.97 -11.48
C LEU A 266 35.46 33.42 -11.56
N LEU A 267 35.96 33.99 -10.47
CA LEU A 267 36.66 35.28 -10.44
C LEU A 267 37.93 35.25 -11.28
N TYR A 268 38.72 34.17 -11.20
CA TYR A 268 39.96 34.03 -11.98
C TYR A 268 39.68 33.88 -13.50
N THR A 269 38.59 33.22 -13.87
CA THR A 269 38.22 33.07 -15.30
C THR A 269 37.49 34.30 -15.84
N SER A 270 36.85 35.13 -15.01
CA SER A 270 36.22 36.38 -15.44
C SER A 270 37.23 37.51 -15.61
N ASP A 271 38.38 37.43 -14.94
CA ASP A 271 39.46 38.44 -15.04
C ASP A 271 40.40 38.16 -16.24
N ALA A 272 40.34 36.97 -16.83
CA ALA A 272 40.97 36.65 -18.10
C ALA A 272 40.06 37.11 -19.27
N ALA A 273 40.15 38.39 -19.58
CA ALA A 273 39.22 39.14 -20.44
C ALA A 273 39.14 38.76 -21.91
N ASP A 274 39.67 37.62 -22.35
CA ASP A 274 39.75 37.30 -23.78
C ASP A 274 39.22 35.94 -24.23
N ASP A 275 38.52 35.15 -23.35
CA ASP A 275 38.03 33.84 -23.76
C ASP A 275 36.49 33.67 -23.55
N GLN A 276 35.67 34.48 -24.19
CA GLN A 276 34.23 34.30 -24.30
C GLN A 276 33.83 32.90 -24.87
N LEU A 277 34.71 32.24 -25.59
CA LEU A 277 34.50 30.93 -26.17
C LEU A 277 34.48 29.80 -25.12
N PHE A 278 35.24 29.93 -24.02
CA PHE A 278 35.31 28.89 -22.98
C PHE A 278 34.11 28.93 -22.04
N VAL A 279 33.58 30.10 -21.74
CA VAL A 279 32.36 30.26 -20.89
C VAL A 279 31.15 29.70 -21.64
N ASP A 280 31.04 29.93 -22.95
CA ASP A 280 29.91 29.47 -23.77
C ASP A 280 29.91 27.92 -23.92
N LEU A 281 31.10 27.30 -24.01
CA LEU A 281 31.23 25.83 -24.06
C LEU A 281 30.95 25.17 -22.70
N GLY A 282 31.31 25.82 -21.59
CA GLY A 282 31.01 25.34 -20.22
C GLY A 282 29.51 25.35 -19.91
N VAL A 283 28.82 26.43 -20.24
CA VAL A 283 27.37 26.57 -20.05
C VAL A 283 26.61 25.60 -20.95
N ARG A 284 27.02 25.44 -22.22
CA ARG A 284 26.37 24.45 -23.12
C ARG A 284 26.59 23.00 -22.69
N ARG A 285 27.75 22.67 -22.10
CA ARG A 285 27.95 21.32 -21.56
C ARG A 285 27.12 21.06 -20.30
N HIS A 286 26.95 22.05 -19.44
CA HIS A 286 26.12 21.91 -18.23
C HIS A 286 24.63 21.74 -18.58
N ILE A 287 24.12 22.52 -19.56
CA ILE A 287 22.74 22.39 -20.04
C ILE A 287 22.51 21.02 -20.72
N LYS A 288 23.49 20.49 -21.49
CA LYS A 288 23.37 19.16 -22.09
C LYS A 288 23.40 18.02 -21.07
N THR A 289 24.14 18.18 -19.98
CA THR A 289 24.21 17.14 -18.92
C THR A 289 22.92 17.13 -18.10
N THR A 290 22.28 18.27 -17.90
CA THR A 290 20.99 18.36 -17.18
C THR A 290 19.82 17.79 -18.02
N HIS A 291 19.90 17.89 -19.35
CA HIS A 291 18.89 17.29 -20.25
C HIS A 291 19.07 15.78 -20.49
N LEU A 292 20.18 15.19 -20.06
CA LEU A 292 20.44 13.73 -20.19
C LEU A 292 20.09 12.96 -18.89
N LEU A 293 19.67 13.67 -17.83
CA LEU A 293 19.26 13.06 -16.56
C LEU A 293 17.76 13.28 -16.26
N THR A 294 16.99 13.69 -17.25
CA THR A 294 15.51 13.72 -17.20
C THR A 294 14.90 12.71 -18.16
#